data_3501b0c7e16f8bb447d44a2c2a75d27d
#
_entry.id   3501b0c7e16f8bb447d44a2c2a75d27d
#
_cell.length_a   1.000
_cell.length_b   1.000
_cell.length_c   1.000
_cell.angle_alpha   90.00
_cell.angle_beta   90.00
_cell.angle_gamma   90.00
#
_symmetry.space_group_name_H-M   'P 1'
#
loop_
_entity.id
_entity.type
_entity.pdbx_description
1 polymer ?
#
loop_
_entity_poly.entity_id
_entity_poly.type
_entity_poly.pdbx_seq_one_letter_code
_entity_poly.pdbx_strand_id
1 'polypeptide(L)'
;MATGVLPVFVGRATRGVEFFEHAEKTYETELLLGVATDTEDTTGTVLFRREVSVTPGQLTAVLERFRGEIMQIPPMYSALKVNGQKLCDLARKGRQVERQPRPVTIHELTLLSREGDTLRLRVRCSKGTYIRTLCADIGEALGCGGCMQALRRTQAGEYTIAEAVPLQQLLESPEPETYLRDVDTMFRGYPGVKLTANQEKRCRNGNAFSVPLPGGTYRAYSQSGEFLMLAKVEDGVMSTIKSFFDVQ
;
A
#
# COMPACT_ATOMS: atom_id res chain seq x y z
N MET A 1 -10.52 -7.61 -12.10
CA MET A 1 -10.46 -7.62 -10.61
C MET A 1 -8.99 -7.58 -10.20
N ALA A 2 -8.60 -6.76 -9.20
CA ALA A 2 -7.24 -6.74 -8.69
C ALA A 2 -6.92 -8.02 -7.91
N THR A 3 -5.68 -8.48 -8.00
CA THR A 3 -5.15 -9.65 -7.28
C THR A 3 -3.93 -9.26 -6.43
N GLY A 4 -3.32 -10.22 -5.75
CA GLY A 4 -2.03 -10.06 -5.08
C GLY A 4 -2.12 -9.96 -3.57
N VAL A 5 -1.10 -9.36 -2.95
CA VAL A 5 -0.91 -9.31 -1.50
C VAL A 5 -2.00 -8.46 -0.83
N LEU A 6 -2.69 -9.06 0.13
CA LEU A 6 -3.63 -8.37 1.02
C LEU A 6 -3.25 -8.69 2.48
N PRO A 7 -2.56 -7.79 3.19
CA PRO A 7 -2.36 -7.95 4.63
C PRO A 7 -3.69 -7.87 5.37
N VAL A 8 -3.95 -8.87 6.22
CA VAL A 8 -5.13 -8.94 7.09
C VAL A 8 -4.64 -8.94 8.53
N PHE A 9 -5.11 -8.02 9.33
CA PHE A 9 -4.71 -7.86 10.73
C PHE A 9 -5.78 -8.43 11.64
N VAL A 10 -5.39 -9.36 12.53
CA VAL A 10 -6.29 -10.08 13.43
C VAL A 10 -5.91 -9.80 14.88
N GLY A 11 -6.90 -9.66 15.76
CA GLY A 11 -6.67 -9.46 17.18
C GLY A 11 -5.81 -8.23 17.47
N ARG A 12 -4.75 -8.40 18.28
CA ARG A 12 -3.83 -7.33 18.68
C ARG A 12 -3.11 -6.65 17.53
N ALA A 13 -2.91 -7.36 16.40
CA ALA A 13 -2.29 -6.80 15.22
C ALA A 13 -3.04 -5.60 14.63
N THR A 14 -4.37 -5.50 14.87
CA THR A 14 -5.19 -4.36 14.43
C THR A 14 -4.71 -3.02 15.00
N ARG A 15 -4.04 -3.03 16.16
CA ARG A 15 -3.43 -1.83 16.75
C ARG A 15 -2.27 -1.27 15.92
N GLY A 16 -1.68 -2.10 15.04
CA GLY A 16 -0.56 -1.72 14.16
C GLY A 16 -0.97 -1.23 12.78
N VAL A 17 -2.27 -1.26 12.43
CA VAL A 17 -2.75 -0.88 11.08
C VAL A 17 -2.32 0.53 10.69
N GLU A 18 -2.31 1.48 11.64
CA GLU A 18 -1.89 2.86 11.39
C GLU A 18 -0.47 2.98 10.82
N PHE A 19 0.46 2.13 11.27
CA PHE A 19 1.84 2.11 10.76
C PHE A 19 1.90 1.56 9.34
N PHE A 20 0.94 0.70 8.98
CA PHE A 20 0.87 0.08 7.67
C PHE A 20 0.14 0.95 6.62
N GLU A 21 -0.74 1.85 7.05
CA GLU A 21 -1.45 2.76 6.13
C GLU A 21 -0.49 3.58 5.27
N HIS A 22 0.64 4.00 5.85
CA HIS A 22 1.66 4.81 5.19
C HIS A 22 2.66 4.01 4.36
N ALA A 23 2.64 2.69 4.46
CA ALA A 23 3.59 1.83 3.74
C ALA A 23 3.45 2.00 2.22
N GLU A 24 4.59 1.93 1.52
CA GLU A 24 4.62 1.88 0.06
C GLU A 24 3.98 0.59 -0.46
N LYS A 25 3.51 0.63 -1.69
CA LYS A 25 2.94 -0.53 -2.38
C LYS A 25 3.62 -0.69 -3.74
N THR A 26 3.86 -1.95 -4.13
CA THR A 26 4.34 -2.26 -5.47
C THR A 26 3.27 -3.04 -6.22
N TYR A 27 3.06 -2.66 -7.46
CA TYR A 27 2.08 -3.26 -8.35
C TYR A 27 2.72 -3.68 -9.66
N GLU A 28 2.18 -4.75 -10.25
CA GLU A 28 2.28 -5.00 -11.67
C GLU A 28 0.90 -4.74 -12.29
N THR A 29 0.89 -3.96 -13.36
CA THR A 29 -0.35 -3.55 -14.04
C THR A 29 -0.20 -3.70 -15.54
N GLU A 30 -1.31 -3.98 -16.21
CA GLU A 30 -1.43 -3.89 -17.66
C GLU A 30 -2.20 -2.63 -18.01
N LEU A 31 -1.55 -1.77 -18.78
CA LEU A 31 -2.13 -0.57 -19.38
C LEU A 31 -2.49 -0.89 -20.84
N LEU A 32 -3.77 -0.84 -21.17
CA LEU A 32 -4.26 -0.90 -22.54
C LEU A 32 -4.31 0.52 -23.13
N LEU A 33 -3.50 0.79 -24.15
CA LEU A 33 -3.50 2.04 -24.90
C LEU A 33 -4.66 2.08 -25.92
N GLY A 34 -5.02 3.27 -26.36
CA GLY A 34 -6.02 3.48 -27.41
C GLY A 34 -7.48 3.37 -26.93
N VAL A 35 -7.71 3.13 -25.64
CA VAL A 35 -9.04 2.99 -25.07
C VAL A 35 -9.17 3.84 -23.82
N ALA A 36 -10.17 4.71 -23.74
CA ALA A 36 -10.52 5.41 -22.50
C ALA A 36 -11.90 4.96 -22.00
N THR A 37 -12.04 4.81 -20.68
CA THR A 37 -13.29 4.42 -20.03
C THR A 37 -13.64 5.35 -18.88
N ASP A 38 -14.89 5.37 -18.46
CA ASP A 38 -15.40 6.20 -17.36
C ASP A 38 -14.90 5.76 -15.98
N THR A 39 -14.43 4.51 -15.85
CA THR A 39 -13.85 3.95 -14.61
C THR A 39 -12.33 3.94 -14.61
N GLU A 40 -11.69 4.35 -15.72
CA GLU A 40 -10.23 4.29 -15.94
C GLU A 40 -9.68 2.84 -15.95
N ASP A 41 -10.57 1.84 -16.06
CA ASP A 41 -10.24 0.42 -16.24
C ASP A 41 -11.17 -0.23 -17.29
N THR A 42 -10.84 -1.44 -17.74
CA THR A 42 -11.58 -2.14 -18.81
C THR A 42 -12.98 -2.59 -18.43
N THR A 43 -13.41 -2.43 -17.16
CA THR A 43 -14.76 -2.79 -16.72
C THR A 43 -15.78 -1.67 -16.92
N GLY A 44 -15.29 -0.46 -17.22
CA GLY A 44 -16.12 0.72 -17.44
C GLY A 44 -16.69 0.82 -18.86
N THR A 45 -17.54 1.84 -19.04
CA THR A 45 -18.09 2.20 -20.35
C THR A 45 -17.01 2.88 -21.18
N VAL A 46 -16.81 2.41 -22.42
CA VAL A 46 -15.86 3.02 -23.34
C VAL A 46 -16.32 4.42 -23.72
N LEU A 47 -15.49 5.42 -23.47
CA LEU A 47 -15.72 6.83 -23.85
C LEU A 47 -15.24 7.09 -25.28
N PHE A 48 -14.07 6.58 -25.62
CA PHE A 48 -13.55 6.64 -26.99
C PHE A 48 -12.51 5.53 -27.25
N ARG A 49 -12.22 5.32 -28.54
CA ARG A 49 -11.09 4.53 -29.05
C ARG A 49 -10.29 5.37 -30.02
N ARG A 50 -8.96 5.25 -29.97
CA ARG A 50 -8.02 5.93 -30.88
C ARG A 50 -6.96 4.94 -31.35
N GLU A 51 -6.43 5.17 -32.54
CA GLU A 51 -5.27 4.42 -33.04
C GLU A 51 -4.03 4.71 -32.18
N VAL A 52 -3.23 3.69 -31.94
CA VAL A 52 -2.00 3.77 -31.15
C VAL A 52 -0.79 3.87 -32.06
N SER A 53 -0.25 5.08 -32.18
CA SER A 53 0.99 5.33 -32.94
C SER A 53 2.06 5.90 -31.99
N VAL A 54 2.51 5.02 -31.06
CA VAL A 54 3.45 5.39 -29.98
C VAL A 54 4.79 4.71 -30.23
N THR A 55 5.82 5.53 -30.44
CA THR A 55 7.20 5.04 -30.60
C THR A 55 7.82 4.70 -29.23
N PRO A 56 8.86 3.82 -29.19
CA PRO A 56 9.58 3.53 -27.95
C PRO A 56 10.16 4.77 -27.25
N GLY A 57 10.65 5.74 -28.01
CA GLY A 57 11.20 6.98 -27.48
C GLY A 57 10.13 7.86 -26.80
N GLN A 58 8.94 8.00 -27.42
CA GLN A 58 7.82 8.71 -26.82
C GLN A 58 7.36 8.04 -25.51
N LEU A 59 7.25 6.71 -25.52
CA LEU A 59 6.87 5.95 -24.35
C LEU A 59 7.86 6.18 -23.20
N THR A 60 9.17 6.04 -23.45
CA THR A 60 10.19 6.28 -22.43
C THR A 60 10.09 7.71 -21.87
N ALA A 61 10.00 8.71 -22.72
CA ALA A 61 9.89 10.11 -22.30
C ALA A 61 8.65 10.38 -21.45
N VAL A 62 7.52 9.77 -21.79
CA VAL A 62 6.29 9.92 -21.00
C VAL A 62 6.41 9.21 -19.65
N LEU A 63 6.91 7.96 -19.60
CA LEU A 63 7.09 7.24 -18.33
C LEU A 63 8.02 7.98 -17.36
N GLU A 64 9.09 8.64 -17.88
CA GLU A 64 9.98 9.44 -17.04
C GLU A 64 9.25 10.62 -16.37
N ARG A 65 8.29 11.24 -17.03
CA ARG A 65 7.50 12.38 -16.48
C ARG A 65 6.60 11.96 -15.32
N PHE A 66 6.24 10.69 -15.22
CA PHE A 66 5.39 10.17 -14.14
C PHE A 66 6.19 9.59 -12.97
N ARG A 67 7.54 9.70 -12.97
CA ARG A 67 8.37 9.36 -11.80
C ARG A 67 8.52 10.54 -10.86
N GLY A 68 8.70 10.25 -9.58
CA GLY A 68 8.78 11.26 -8.53
C GLY A 68 7.41 11.73 -8.03
N GLU A 69 7.34 12.96 -7.57
CA GLU A 69 6.10 13.55 -7.08
C GLU A 69 5.23 14.03 -8.25
N ILE A 70 3.99 13.56 -8.29
CA ILE A 70 2.99 13.95 -9.28
C ILE A 70 1.68 14.34 -8.60
N MET A 71 0.88 15.14 -9.28
CA MET A 71 -0.47 15.48 -8.85
C MET A 71 -1.48 14.56 -9.54
N GLN A 72 -2.26 13.83 -8.77
CA GLN A 72 -3.31 12.94 -9.27
C GLN A 72 -4.69 13.44 -8.88
N ILE A 73 -5.64 13.50 -9.81
CA ILE A 73 -7.07 13.70 -9.53
C ILE A 73 -7.66 12.32 -9.21
N PRO A 74 -8.09 12.05 -7.96
CA PRO A 74 -8.63 10.73 -7.60
C PRO A 74 -9.83 10.35 -8.47
N PRO A 75 -9.99 9.06 -8.87
CA PRO A 75 -11.12 8.66 -9.69
C PRO A 75 -12.44 8.75 -8.93
N MET A 76 -13.57 8.97 -9.65
CA MET A 76 -14.90 8.94 -9.05
C MET A 76 -15.22 7.60 -8.38
N TYR A 77 -14.73 6.50 -8.93
CA TYR A 77 -14.88 5.17 -8.34
C TYR A 77 -13.82 4.90 -7.27
N SER A 78 -13.79 5.73 -6.22
CA SER A 78 -12.90 5.59 -5.07
C SER A 78 -13.64 5.62 -3.73
N ALA A 79 -13.00 5.13 -2.67
CA ALA A 79 -13.53 5.18 -1.31
C ALA A 79 -13.33 6.55 -0.61
N LEU A 80 -12.72 7.52 -1.29
CA LEU A 80 -12.56 8.87 -0.77
C LEU A 80 -13.91 9.51 -0.49
N LYS A 81 -13.97 10.27 0.60
CA LYS A 81 -15.18 11.01 0.99
C LYS A 81 -15.06 12.48 0.64
N VAL A 82 -16.11 13.03 0.04
CA VAL A 82 -16.32 14.46 -0.17
C VAL A 82 -17.65 14.82 0.53
N ASN A 83 -17.61 15.78 1.43
CA ASN A 83 -18.77 16.17 2.25
C ASN A 83 -19.45 14.97 2.96
N GLY A 84 -18.63 14.05 3.49
CA GLY A 84 -19.09 12.87 4.24
C GLY A 84 -19.55 11.68 3.37
N GLN A 85 -19.72 11.84 2.05
CA GLN A 85 -20.16 10.80 1.12
C GLN A 85 -18.99 10.23 0.31
N LYS A 86 -18.96 8.89 0.11
CA LYS A 86 -17.93 8.26 -0.71
C LYS A 86 -18.14 8.62 -2.19
N LEU A 87 -17.05 8.89 -2.90
CA LEU A 87 -17.09 9.20 -4.34
C LEU A 87 -17.73 8.08 -5.15
N CYS A 88 -17.42 6.81 -4.85
CA CYS A 88 -18.02 5.67 -5.55
C CYS A 88 -19.54 5.58 -5.37
N ASP A 89 -20.10 6.02 -4.23
CA ASP A 89 -21.53 6.01 -4.00
C ASP A 89 -22.23 7.14 -4.78
N LEU A 90 -21.54 8.28 -4.95
CA LEU A 90 -22.00 9.37 -5.80
C LEU A 90 -21.95 8.96 -7.29
N ALA A 91 -20.85 8.33 -7.73
CA ALA A 91 -20.70 7.84 -9.10
C ALA A 91 -21.81 6.84 -9.49
N ARG A 92 -22.13 5.89 -8.62
CA ARG A 92 -23.24 4.93 -8.85
C ARG A 92 -24.61 5.59 -8.97
N LYS A 93 -24.77 6.80 -8.42
CA LYS A 93 -25.97 7.63 -8.54
C LYS A 93 -25.92 8.57 -9.74
N GLY A 94 -24.93 8.42 -10.63
CA GLY A 94 -24.73 9.31 -11.79
C GLY A 94 -24.28 10.72 -11.42
N ARG A 95 -23.83 10.96 -10.17
CA ARG A 95 -23.40 12.28 -9.72
C ARG A 95 -21.89 12.42 -9.86
N GLN A 96 -21.46 13.47 -10.54
CA GLN A 96 -20.06 13.88 -10.57
C GLN A 96 -19.85 15.04 -9.61
N VAL A 97 -18.71 15.05 -8.92
CA VAL A 97 -18.28 16.13 -8.03
C VAL A 97 -16.86 16.54 -8.38
N GLU A 98 -16.55 17.80 -8.16
CA GLU A 98 -15.19 18.30 -8.31
C GLU A 98 -14.26 17.59 -7.32
N ARG A 99 -13.10 17.18 -7.81
CA ARG A 99 -12.09 16.48 -7.04
C ARG A 99 -10.79 17.27 -7.12
N GLN A 100 -10.24 17.57 -5.96
CA GLN A 100 -8.98 18.29 -5.88
C GLN A 100 -7.80 17.35 -6.18
N PRO A 101 -6.82 17.78 -6.98
CA PRO A 101 -5.58 17.05 -7.18
C PRO A 101 -4.88 16.81 -5.84
N ARG A 102 -4.25 15.64 -5.70
CA ARG A 102 -3.49 15.26 -4.49
C ARG A 102 -2.10 14.80 -4.87
N PRO A 103 -1.07 15.20 -4.09
CA PRO A 103 0.28 14.74 -4.33
C PRO A 103 0.39 13.25 -4.01
N VAL A 104 1.03 12.52 -4.92
CA VAL A 104 1.46 11.13 -4.75
C VAL A 104 2.86 10.97 -5.30
N THR A 105 3.61 10.00 -4.79
CA THR A 105 4.99 9.76 -5.24
C THR A 105 5.07 8.41 -5.94
N ILE A 106 5.58 8.42 -7.18
CA ILE A 106 5.93 7.21 -7.93
C ILE A 106 7.43 6.99 -7.78
N HIS A 107 7.80 6.07 -6.88
CA HIS A 107 9.20 5.76 -6.58
C HIS A 107 9.88 4.97 -7.71
N GLU A 108 9.09 4.12 -8.38
CA GLU A 108 9.53 3.31 -9.52
C GLU A 108 8.39 3.20 -10.54
N LEU A 109 8.72 3.38 -11.81
CA LEU A 109 7.84 3.12 -12.94
C LEU A 109 8.69 2.47 -14.05
N THR A 110 8.52 1.17 -14.24
CA THR A 110 9.34 0.37 -15.14
C THR A 110 8.47 -0.36 -16.16
N LEU A 111 8.80 -0.21 -17.44
CA LEU A 111 8.20 -1.02 -18.50
C LEU A 111 8.80 -2.43 -18.44
N LEU A 112 7.96 -3.44 -18.19
CA LEU A 112 8.36 -4.85 -18.16
C LEU A 112 8.26 -5.48 -19.54
N SER A 113 7.18 -5.23 -20.28
CA SER A 113 6.98 -5.69 -21.65
C SER A 113 5.95 -4.82 -22.38
N ARG A 114 5.95 -4.91 -23.71
CA ARG A 114 4.92 -4.35 -24.58
C ARG A 114 4.46 -5.43 -25.57
N GLU A 115 3.16 -5.67 -25.62
CA GLU A 115 2.53 -6.61 -26.54
C GLU A 115 1.39 -5.87 -27.28
N GLY A 116 1.66 -5.48 -28.53
CA GLY A 116 0.74 -4.61 -29.28
C GLY A 116 0.52 -3.29 -28.58
N ASP A 117 -0.73 -3.04 -28.18
CA ASP A 117 -1.17 -1.84 -27.47
C ASP A 117 -1.22 -2.02 -25.94
N THR A 118 -0.84 -3.20 -25.44
CA THR A 118 -0.78 -3.47 -23.99
C THR A 118 0.64 -3.30 -23.48
N LEU A 119 0.78 -2.47 -22.44
CA LEU A 119 2.03 -2.26 -21.69
C LEU A 119 1.93 -2.92 -20.32
N ARG A 120 2.88 -3.77 -20.00
CA ARG A 120 3.04 -4.30 -18.64
C ARG A 120 4.03 -3.45 -17.88
N LEU A 121 3.57 -2.86 -16.78
CA LEU A 121 4.35 -1.91 -15.99
C LEU A 121 4.50 -2.42 -14.55
N ARG A 122 5.68 -2.18 -13.95
CA ARG A 122 5.89 -2.26 -12.50
C ARG A 122 5.87 -0.86 -11.94
N VAL A 123 5.09 -0.66 -10.85
CA VAL A 123 4.89 0.63 -10.20
C VAL A 123 5.12 0.46 -8.70
N ARG A 124 6.12 1.14 -8.12
CA ARG A 124 6.26 1.30 -6.68
C ARG A 124 5.89 2.74 -6.32
N CYS A 125 4.94 2.90 -5.39
CA CYS A 125 4.33 4.20 -5.13
C CYS A 125 3.94 4.39 -3.67
N SER A 126 3.74 5.65 -3.30
CA SER A 126 3.22 6.08 -2.01
C SER A 126 1.76 5.64 -1.80
N LYS A 127 1.29 5.73 -0.56
CA LYS A 127 -0.14 5.56 -0.26
C LYS A 127 -1.00 6.53 -1.06
N GLY A 128 -2.24 6.13 -1.33
CA GLY A 128 -3.23 6.98 -1.99
C GLY A 128 -3.08 7.08 -3.51
N THR A 129 -2.07 6.45 -4.09
CA THR A 129 -1.89 6.38 -5.54
C THR A 129 -2.94 5.47 -6.17
N TYR A 130 -3.63 5.97 -7.18
CA TYR A 130 -4.58 5.21 -8.00
C TYR A 130 -3.89 4.74 -9.28
N ILE A 131 -3.64 3.44 -9.40
CA ILE A 131 -2.97 2.86 -10.58
C ILE A 131 -3.85 3.02 -11.84
N ARG A 132 -5.18 2.99 -11.72
CA ARG A 132 -6.11 3.26 -12.80
C ARG A 132 -5.90 4.66 -13.39
N THR A 133 -5.86 5.66 -12.53
CA THR A 133 -5.62 7.05 -12.92
C THR A 133 -4.22 7.21 -13.53
N LEU A 134 -3.19 6.57 -12.97
CA LEU A 134 -1.86 6.58 -13.56
C LEU A 134 -1.88 6.02 -15.00
N CYS A 135 -2.61 4.92 -15.23
CA CYS A 135 -2.75 4.33 -16.57
C CYS A 135 -3.48 5.29 -17.53
N ALA A 136 -4.57 5.92 -17.07
CA ALA A 136 -5.32 6.89 -17.87
C ALA A 136 -4.46 8.13 -18.21
N ASP A 137 -3.76 8.68 -17.23
CA ASP A 137 -2.89 9.86 -17.39
C ASP A 137 -1.71 9.58 -18.35
N ILE A 138 -1.10 8.38 -18.27
CA ILE A 138 -0.05 7.96 -19.22
C ILE A 138 -0.62 7.88 -20.65
N GLY A 139 -1.80 7.26 -20.82
CA GLY A 139 -2.46 7.15 -22.12
C GLY A 139 -2.84 8.52 -22.70
N GLU A 140 -3.30 9.44 -21.88
CA GLU A 140 -3.61 10.83 -22.29
C GLU A 140 -2.32 11.58 -22.67
N ALA A 141 -1.25 11.45 -21.90
CA ALA A 141 0.05 12.05 -22.22
C ALA A 141 0.68 11.52 -23.51
N LEU A 142 0.35 10.28 -23.91
CA LEU A 142 0.70 9.69 -25.19
C LEU A 142 -0.24 10.11 -26.35
N GLY A 143 -1.35 10.79 -26.06
CA GLY A 143 -2.32 11.30 -27.02
C GLY A 143 -3.34 10.28 -27.54
N CYS A 144 -3.20 9.01 -27.19
CA CYS A 144 -4.10 7.94 -27.63
C CYS A 144 -5.17 7.56 -26.61
N GLY A 145 -5.02 7.96 -25.35
CA GLY A 145 -5.83 7.46 -24.23
C GLY A 145 -5.35 6.12 -23.74
N GLY A 146 -5.80 5.73 -22.54
CA GLY A 146 -5.43 4.46 -21.93
C GLY A 146 -6.32 4.12 -20.76
N CYS A 147 -6.42 2.83 -20.43
CA CYS A 147 -7.10 2.35 -19.24
C CYS A 147 -6.38 1.13 -18.64
N MET A 148 -6.57 0.90 -17.36
CA MET A 148 -6.02 -0.26 -16.68
C MET A 148 -6.78 -1.54 -17.08
N GLN A 149 -6.05 -2.55 -17.56
CA GLN A 149 -6.61 -3.85 -17.93
C GLN A 149 -6.49 -4.86 -16.80
N ALA A 150 -5.32 -4.94 -16.16
CA ALA A 150 -5.07 -5.85 -15.06
C ALA A 150 -4.26 -5.16 -13.95
N LEU A 151 -4.44 -5.63 -12.72
CA LEU A 151 -3.70 -5.14 -11.55
C LEU A 151 -3.38 -6.28 -10.60
N ARG A 152 -2.10 -6.38 -10.23
CA ARG A 152 -1.62 -7.29 -9.19
C ARG A 152 -0.74 -6.52 -8.20
N ARG A 153 -1.11 -6.50 -6.94
CA ARG A 153 -0.23 -5.96 -5.89
C ARG A 153 0.81 -6.99 -5.50
N THR A 154 2.07 -6.74 -5.82
CA THR A 154 3.17 -7.67 -5.54
C THR A 154 3.83 -7.43 -4.21
N GLN A 155 3.66 -6.21 -3.63
CA GLN A 155 4.18 -5.87 -2.31
C GLN A 155 3.31 -4.84 -1.62
N ALA A 156 3.21 -4.93 -0.30
CA ALA A 156 2.57 -3.96 0.56
C ALA A 156 3.39 -3.84 1.86
N GLY A 157 4.10 -2.71 2.04
CA GLY A 157 5.10 -2.56 3.09
C GLY A 157 6.16 -3.65 2.99
N GLU A 158 6.42 -4.33 4.09
CA GLU A 158 7.39 -5.42 4.19
C GLU A 158 6.87 -6.77 3.62
N TYR A 159 5.59 -6.87 3.26
CA TYR A 159 4.98 -8.13 2.83
C TYR A 159 4.98 -8.25 1.31
N THR A 160 5.54 -9.35 0.81
CA THR A 160 5.68 -9.65 -0.62
C THR A 160 4.72 -10.75 -1.07
N ILE A 161 4.49 -10.83 -2.38
CA ILE A 161 3.65 -11.90 -2.97
C ILE A 161 4.27 -13.29 -2.75
N ALA A 162 5.60 -13.39 -2.65
CA ALA A 162 6.28 -14.65 -2.40
C ALA A 162 6.01 -15.22 -1.00
N GLU A 163 5.65 -14.36 -0.06
CA GLU A 163 5.31 -14.73 1.32
C GLU A 163 3.80 -14.90 1.54
N ALA A 164 2.99 -14.55 0.57
CA ALA A 164 1.53 -14.60 0.70
C ALA A 164 1.02 -16.04 0.57
N VAL A 165 0.04 -16.38 1.41
CA VAL A 165 -0.69 -17.64 1.32
C VAL A 165 -1.85 -17.47 0.35
N PRO A 166 -2.03 -18.34 -0.65
CA PRO A 166 -3.21 -18.33 -1.50
C PRO A 166 -4.50 -18.44 -0.67
N LEU A 167 -5.50 -17.60 -0.98
CA LEU A 167 -6.75 -17.59 -0.23
C LEU A 167 -7.42 -18.96 -0.19
N GLN A 168 -7.39 -19.69 -1.32
CA GLN A 168 -7.96 -21.03 -1.39
C GLN A 168 -7.28 -22.00 -0.41
N GLN A 169 -5.94 -21.96 -0.32
CA GLN A 169 -5.16 -22.78 0.62
C GLN A 169 -5.53 -22.44 2.08
N LEU A 170 -5.75 -21.16 2.38
CA LEU A 170 -6.15 -20.74 3.72
C LEU A 170 -7.57 -21.24 4.07
N LEU A 171 -8.51 -21.17 3.11
CA LEU A 171 -9.91 -21.61 3.31
C LEU A 171 -10.06 -23.13 3.46
N GLU A 172 -9.18 -23.88 2.82
CA GLU A 172 -9.18 -25.36 2.87
C GLU A 172 -8.34 -25.94 4.02
N SER A 173 -7.59 -25.09 4.73
CA SER A 173 -6.73 -25.54 5.83
C SER A 173 -7.55 -25.95 7.06
N PRO A 174 -7.28 -27.11 7.65
CA PRO A 174 -7.87 -27.50 8.94
C PRO A 174 -7.34 -26.66 10.12
N GLU A 175 -6.18 -26.03 9.95
CA GLU A 175 -5.49 -25.25 10.99
C GLU A 175 -5.05 -23.88 10.40
N PRO A 176 -6.01 -22.98 10.06
CA PRO A 176 -5.69 -21.70 9.41
C PRO A 176 -4.84 -20.76 10.28
N GLU A 177 -4.86 -20.92 11.60
CA GLU A 177 -4.02 -20.18 12.54
C GLU A 177 -2.52 -20.40 12.35
N THR A 178 -2.10 -21.51 11.73
CA THR A 178 -0.68 -21.77 11.42
C THR A 178 -0.10 -20.80 10.40
N TYR A 179 -0.95 -20.12 9.65
CA TYR A 179 -0.54 -19.07 8.71
C TYR A 179 -0.46 -17.68 9.35
N LEU A 180 -0.85 -17.55 10.63
CA LEU A 180 -0.69 -16.28 11.34
C LEU A 180 0.79 -15.95 11.49
N ARG A 181 1.11 -14.70 11.28
CA ARG A 181 2.45 -14.16 11.52
C ARG A 181 2.46 -13.37 12.81
N ASP A 182 3.59 -13.42 13.50
CA ASP A 182 3.78 -12.62 14.71
C ASP A 182 3.63 -11.12 14.43
N VAL A 183 3.05 -10.42 15.38
CA VAL A 183 2.73 -8.99 15.27
C VAL A 183 3.98 -8.14 15.00
N ASP A 184 5.12 -8.53 15.57
CA ASP A 184 6.40 -7.84 15.43
C ASP A 184 6.97 -7.88 14.01
N THR A 185 6.46 -8.79 13.14
CA THR A 185 6.85 -8.86 11.73
C THR A 185 6.52 -7.58 10.96
N MET A 186 5.55 -6.79 11.45
CA MET A 186 5.24 -5.46 10.91
C MET A 186 6.39 -4.45 11.08
N PHE A 187 7.31 -4.74 11.99
CA PHE A 187 8.37 -3.83 12.43
C PHE A 187 9.77 -4.41 12.24
N ARG A 188 9.95 -5.33 11.28
CA ARG A 188 11.23 -6.04 11.02
C ARG A 188 12.43 -5.10 10.83
N GLY A 189 12.18 -3.92 10.27
CA GLY A 189 13.21 -2.90 10.06
C GLY A 189 13.78 -2.27 11.34
N TYR A 190 13.16 -2.47 12.51
CA TYR A 190 13.65 -1.92 13.78
C TYR A 190 14.38 -2.97 14.61
N PRO A 191 15.47 -2.60 15.32
CA PRO A 191 16.20 -3.52 16.20
C PRO A 191 15.31 -4.02 17.34
N GLY A 192 15.56 -5.27 17.76
CA GLY A 192 14.91 -5.88 18.92
C GLY A 192 15.71 -5.70 20.21
N VAL A 193 15.02 -5.51 21.33
CA VAL A 193 15.63 -5.45 22.66
C VAL A 193 14.81 -6.26 23.67
N LYS A 194 15.48 -7.05 24.50
CA LYS A 194 14.84 -7.74 25.65
C LYS A 194 14.87 -6.84 26.87
N LEU A 195 13.73 -6.67 27.50
CA LEU A 195 13.58 -5.88 28.72
C LEU A 195 13.96 -6.72 29.96
N THR A 196 14.52 -6.08 30.98
CA THR A 196 14.63 -6.69 32.30
C THR A 196 13.25 -6.82 32.95
N ALA A 197 13.09 -7.68 33.96
CA ALA A 197 11.81 -7.86 34.68
C ALA A 197 11.23 -6.53 35.22
N ASN A 198 12.08 -5.64 35.72
CA ASN A 198 11.66 -4.34 36.21
C ASN A 198 11.21 -3.41 35.07
N GLN A 199 11.93 -3.41 33.95
CA GLN A 199 11.56 -2.63 32.76
C GLN A 199 10.26 -3.15 32.13
N GLU A 200 10.08 -4.49 32.07
CA GLU A 200 8.84 -5.10 31.61
C GLU A 200 7.64 -4.67 32.49
N LYS A 201 7.80 -4.72 33.83
CA LYS A 201 6.76 -4.25 34.77
C LYS A 201 6.40 -2.80 34.49
N ARG A 202 7.38 -1.94 34.29
CA ARG A 202 7.15 -0.52 33.95
C ARG A 202 6.46 -0.36 32.60
N CYS A 203 6.91 -1.12 31.59
CA CYS A 203 6.29 -1.14 30.25
C CYS A 203 4.80 -1.51 30.33
N ARG A 204 4.47 -2.60 31.02
CA ARG A 204 3.06 -3.05 31.17
C ARG A 204 2.17 -2.05 31.89
N ASN A 205 2.75 -1.22 32.76
CA ASN A 205 2.07 -0.13 33.45
C ASN A 205 2.05 1.19 32.66
N GLY A 206 2.56 1.20 31.40
CA GLY A 206 2.60 2.39 30.56
C GLY A 206 3.66 3.44 30.94
N ASN A 207 4.59 3.10 31.84
CA ASN A 207 5.59 4.01 32.35
C ASN A 207 6.87 3.95 31.50
N ALA A 208 7.46 5.11 31.22
CA ALA A 208 8.79 5.19 30.60
C ALA A 208 9.88 4.76 31.61
N PHE A 209 11.04 4.30 31.08
CA PHE A 209 12.17 3.83 31.89
C PHE A 209 13.50 4.02 31.19
N SER A 210 14.58 4.10 31.98
CA SER A 210 15.94 4.28 31.43
C SER A 210 16.46 3.00 30.78
N VAL A 211 17.18 3.17 29.67
CA VAL A 211 17.87 2.12 28.93
C VAL A 211 19.22 2.62 28.43
N PRO A 212 20.26 1.76 28.40
CA PRO A 212 21.56 2.12 27.84
C PRO A 212 21.59 1.90 26.31
N LEU A 213 20.67 2.53 25.60
CA LEU A 213 20.51 2.37 24.15
C LEU A 213 20.59 3.73 23.45
N PRO A 214 21.12 3.79 22.21
CA PRO A 214 21.07 4.98 21.38
C PRO A 214 19.63 5.42 21.12
N GLY A 215 19.44 6.71 20.80
CA GLY A 215 18.16 7.24 20.34
C GLY A 215 17.68 6.49 19.08
N GLY A 216 16.40 6.15 19.04
CA GLY A 216 15.82 5.42 17.92
C GLY A 216 14.54 4.67 18.26
N THR A 217 14.04 3.93 17.29
CA THR A 217 12.84 3.07 17.44
C THR A 217 13.25 1.62 17.62
N TYR A 218 12.60 0.92 18.54
CA TYR A 218 12.94 -0.45 18.94
C TYR A 218 11.70 -1.33 19.07
N ARG A 219 11.87 -2.63 18.79
CA ARG A 219 10.92 -3.67 19.17
C ARG A 219 11.31 -4.20 20.55
N ALA A 220 10.45 -3.98 21.55
CA ALA A 220 10.72 -4.40 22.92
C ALA A 220 10.02 -5.72 23.25
N TYR A 221 10.77 -6.66 23.85
CA TYR A 221 10.32 -8.00 24.18
C TYR A 221 10.47 -8.29 25.67
N SER A 222 9.59 -9.13 26.21
CA SER A 222 9.74 -9.71 27.53
C SER A 222 10.96 -10.64 27.61
N GLN A 223 11.28 -11.12 28.82
CA GLN A 223 12.32 -12.15 29.00
C GLN A 223 11.93 -13.46 28.32
N SER A 224 10.64 -13.78 28.28
CA SER A 224 10.09 -14.98 27.60
C SER A 224 10.05 -14.87 26.08
N GLY A 225 10.29 -13.68 25.52
CA GLY A 225 10.25 -13.43 24.07
C GLY A 225 8.91 -12.91 23.55
N GLU A 226 7.96 -12.58 24.43
CA GLU A 226 6.71 -11.93 24.00
C GLU A 226 7.01 -10.51 23.45
N PHE A 227 6.49 -10.18 22.27
CA PHE A 227 6.55 -8.82 21.76
C PHE A 227 5.60 -7.91 22.53
N LEU A 228 6.16 -6.93 23.25
CA LEU A 228 5.42 -6.07 24.14
C LEU A 228 5.00 -4.77 23.46
N MET A 229 5.93 -4.08 22.81
CA MET A 229 5.66 -2.78 22.24
C MET A 229 6.65 -2.40 21.14
N LEU A 230 6.19 -1.52 20.27
CA LEU A 230 7.08 -0.62 19.53
C LEU A 230 7.40 0.55 20.45
N ALA A 231 8.66 0.87 20.61
CA ALA A 231 9.16 1.85 21.57
C ALA A 231 10.06 2.88 20.90
N LYS A 232 10.12 4.08 21.46
CA LYS A 232 11.08 5.12 21.12
C LYS A 232 12.06 5.32 22.28
N VAL A 233 13.34 5.49 21.96
CA VAL A 233 14.37 5.88 22.91
C VAL A 233 14.82 7.31 22.59
N GLU A 234 14.74 8.20 23.56
CA GLU A 234 15.23 9.57 23.53
C GLU A 234 15.97 9.84 24.83
N ASP A 235 17.17 10.37 24.76
CA ASP A 235 18.02 10.72 25.92
C ASP A 235 18.17 9.59 26.94
N GLY A 236 18.31 8.35 26.46
CA GLY A 236 18.43 7.17 27.29
C GLY A 236 17.15 6.73 28.01
N VAL A 237 16.00 7.30 27.64
CA VAL A 237 14.69 6.94 28.16
C VAL A 237 13.85 6.26 27.08
N MET A 238 13.37 5.06 27.37
CA MET A 238 12.45 4.33 26.51
C MET A 238 11.00 4.61 26.87
N SER A 239 10.20 4.97 25.88
CA SER A 239 8.77 5.22 25.96
C SER A 239 7.98 4.43 24.95
N THR A 240 6.72 4.13 25.23
CA THR A 240 5.83 3.37 24.35
C THR A 240 5.35 4.22 23.18
N ILE A 241 5.60 3.76 21.94
CA ILE A 241 4.88 4.25 20.76
C ILE A 241 3.54 3.53 20.66
N LYS A 242 3.57 2.17 20.73
CA LYS A 242 2.35 1.34 20.66
C LYS A 242 2.56 0.02 21.40
N SER A 243 1.60 -0.34 22.27
CA SER A 243 1.62 -1.61 23.00
C SER A 243 0.83 -2.71 22.26
N PHE A 244 1.31 -3.96 22.39
CA PHE A 244 0.71 -5.13 21.74
C PHE A 244 0.42 -6.29 22.72
N PHE A 245 0.66 -6.10 24.01
CA PHE A 245 0.26 -7.02 25.07
C PHE A 245 -1.17 -6.76 25.54
N ASP A 246 -1.79 -7.75 26.19
CA ASP A 246 -3.09 -7.57 26.81
C ASP A 246 -2.89 -6.97 28.21
N VAL A 247 -3.65 -5.92 28.51
CA VAL A 247 -3.71 -5.37 29.87
C VAL A 247 -4.59 -6.32 30.68
N GLN A 248 -4.00 -6.93 31.69
CA GLN A 248 -4.73 -7.75 32.68
C GLN A 248 -5.59 -6.87 33.58
#